data_6725999f9b277b98143a289266baa95e
#
_entry.id   6725999f9b277b98143a289266baa95e
#
_cell.length_a   1.000
_cell.length_b   1.000
_cell.length_c   1.000
_cell.angle_alpha   90.00
_cell.angle_beta   90.00
_cell.angle_gamma   90.00
#
_symmetry.space_group_name_H-M   'P 1'
#
loop_
_entity.id
_entity.type
_entity.pdbx_description
1 polymer ?
#
loop_
_entity_poly.entity_id
_entity_poly.type
_entity_poly.pdbx_seq_one_letter_code
_entity_poly.pdbx_strand_id
1 'polypeptide(L)'
;MQAKKGGVLFLAGVLTVVSWGFAQAADLTWWSHWATQDTKKVVLNEAKRRFEAKHPGNTVTITYYEKKNMWPTLRAAFTAGSGFPDVFYYDIDVPEFIQTGWLADMTEAIRWDNIEPYGKAFWTRPGPGGKMGTWAIPVEASSDEIYFNKKLFKQLGINVPASYAFTQEEFKDVVSKCAKAGYAAFATGAADREWAALYVPTAFLLGKLGLDDLKKLGRGELSWKDPRVVDVMKYYKELIDLGAYAKTLTSMTLADAHRYFHTEQKACMFPVGSWYTGRAFVPPDKGGQPKDFELGLLNYPTMNDGKGNGQKFLSVSGSLAVAAKSRNLKLALEVANAFADVEIGNMWMAQTGIQTGIKTDPAKIDSPIKWYFEEFGKVNKSSRWVDLTTQDMKALMKPGLWEVWVATINQGMPNKLIGVDDALAKLEDARQKGK
;
A
#
# COMPACT_ATOMS: atom_id res chain seq x y z
N MET A 1 -55.31 -3.39 86.50
CA MET A 1 -54.00 -2.77 86.19
C MET A 1 -53.45 -3.38 84.93
N GLN A 2 -53.56 -2.66 83.85
CA GLN A 2 -53.13 -3.13 82.51
C GLN A 2 -51.67 -2.66 82.22
N ALA A 3 -50.77 -3.57 81.87
CA ALA A 3 -49.42 -3.27 81.42
C ALA A 3 -49.41 -3.09 79.90
N LYS A 4 -49.02 -1.92 79.48
CA LYS A 4 -48.74 -1.63 78.01
C LYS A 4 -47.46 -2.23 77.60
N LYS A 5 -47.50 -3.10 76.54
CA LYS A 5 -46.32 -3.57 75.79
C LYS A 5 -46.00 -2.57 74.70
N GLY A 6 -44.82 -1.92 74.79
CA GLY A 6 -44.27 -1.10 73.74
C GLY A 6 -43.53 -1.99 72.75
N GLY A 7 -43.94 -1.96 71.48
CA GLY A 7 -43.25 -2.63 70.38
C GLY A 7 -42.19 -1.68 69.80
N VAL A 8 -40.96 -2.15 69.75
CA VAL A 8 -39.84 -1.48 69.04
C VAL A 8 -39.78 -1.99 67.60
N LEU A 9 -40.07 -1.12 66.66
CA LEU A 9 -39.86 -1.41 65.20
C LEU A 9 -38.39 -1.26 64.84
N PHE A 10 -37.74 -2.35 64.48
CA PHE A 10 -36.40 -2.32 63.84
C PHE A 10 -36.60 -2.05 62.34
N LEU A 11 -36.19 -0.88 61.84
CA LEU A 11 -36.04 -0.59 60.42
C LEU A 11 -34.69 -1.16 59.97
N ALA A 12 -34.72 -2.28 59.24
CA ALA A 12 -33.54 -2.81 58.56
C ALA A 12 -33.32 -2.00 57.29
N GLY A 13 -32.38 -1.06 57.33
CA GLY A 13 -31.90 -0.34 56.12
C GLY A 13 -31.05 -1.29 55.26
N VAL A 14 -31.56 -1.66 54.07
CA VAL A 14 -30.79 -2.35 53.05
C VAL A 14 -29.83 -1.34 52.39
N LEU A 15 -28.56 -1.36 52.77
CA LEU A 15 -27.49 -0.69 52.05
C LEU A 15 -27.22 -1.46 50.76
N THR A 16 -27.75 -0.99 49.64
CA THR A 16 -27.32 -1.43 48.29
C THR A 16 -25.94 -0.85 48.03
N VAL A 17 -24.91 -1.65 48.25
CA VAL A 17 -23.54 -1.34 47.78
C VAL A 17 -23.54 -1.48 46.25
N VAL A 18 -23.68 -0.36 45.55
CA VAL A 18 -23.37 -0.31 44.10
C VAL A 18 -21.89 -0.45 44.00
N SER A 19 -21.42 -1.67 43.76
CA SER A 19 -20.04 -1.92 43.34
C SER A 19 -19.85 -1.34 41.97
N TRP A 20 -19.28 -0.15 41.90
CA TRP A 20 -18.68 0.37 40.69
C TRP A 20 -17.46 -0.50 40.41
N GLY A 21 -17.66 -1.49 39.54
CA GLY A 21 -16.54 -2.25 39.00
C GLY A 21 -15.63 -1.25 38.25
N PHE A 22 -14.55 -0.84 38.89
CA PHE A 22 -13.46 -0.16 38.18
C PHE A 22 -12.99 -1.12 37.08
N ALA A 23 -13.31 -0.81 35.81
CA ALA A 23 -12.70 -1.51 34.70
C ALA A 23 -11.19 -1.36 34.90
N GLN A 24 -10.49 -2.46 35.00
CA GLN A 24 -9.04 -2.48 35.17
C GLN A 24 -8.43 -1.74 33.97
N ALA A 25 -7.59 -0.73 34.25
CA ALA A 25 -6.85 -0.01 33.22
C ALA A 25 -6.04 -1.00 32.37
N ALA A 26 -6.09 -0.84 31.07
CA ALA A 26 -5.39 -1.70 30.14
C ALA A 26 -4.28 -0.94 29.43
N ASP A 27 -3.12 -1.57 29.31
CA ASP A 27 -2.01 -1.13 28.49
C ASP A 27 -2.03 -1.94 27.20
N LEU A 28 -2.46 -1.30 26.10
CA LEU A 28 -2.47 -1.91 24.78
C LEU A 28 -1.16 -1.68 24.04
N THR A 29 -0.82 -2.62 23.19
CA THR A 29 0.37 -2.55 22.34
C THR A 29 0.00 -2.46 20.87
N TRP A 30 0.67 -1.56 20.15
CA TRP A 30 0.48 -1.36 18.72
C TRP A 30 1.83 -1.44 17.99
N TRP A 31 1.98 -2.38 17.03
CA TRP A 31 3.19 -2.48 16.22
C TRP A 31 2.98 -1.89 14.82
N SER A 32 3.89 -1.03 14.40
CA SER A 32 3.87 -0.39 13.09
C SER A 32 5.23 -0.48 12.41
N HIS A 33 5.24 -0.66 11.08
CA HIS A 33 6.49 -0.68 10.33
C HIS A 33 6.99 0.70 9.89
N TRP A 34 6.31 1.77 10.24
CA TRP A 34 6.64 3.13 9.78
C TRP A 34 7.71 3.82 10.64
N ALA A 35 8.78 3.08 11.01
CA ALA A 35 9.85 3.57 11.89
C ALA A 35 10.53 4.85 11.38
N THR A 36 10.71 4.97 10.07
CA THR A 36 11.39 6.10 9.42
C THR A 36 10.44 7.09 8.73
N GLN A 37 9.13 7.02 9.00
CA GLN A 37 8.12 7.81 8.31
C GLN A 37 7.36 8.73 9.29
N ASP A 38 8.01 9.83 9.68
CA ASP A 38 7.49 10.73 10.71
C ASP A 38 6.11 11.31 10.40
N THR A 39 5.81 11.58 9.13
CA THR A 39 4.49 12.06 8.69
C THR A 39 3.37 11.08 9.06
N LYS A 40 3.62 9.79 8.93
CA LYS A 40 2.67 8.74 9.32
C LYS A 40 2.57 8.59 10.84
N LYS A 41 3.72 8.68 11.55
CA LYS A 41 3.73 8.63 13.03
C LYS A 41 2.84 9.69 13.67
N VAL A 42 2.80 10.90 13.09
CA VAL A 42 1.93 11.99 13.57
C VAL A 42 0.47 11.53 13.58
N VAL A 43 0.01 10.87 12.51
CA VAL A 43 -1.37 10.40 12.38
C VAL A 43 -1.67 9.24 13.34
N LEU A 44 -0.72 8.28 13.48
CA LEU A 44 -0.88 7.19 14.44
C LEU A 44 -0.99 7.70 15.88
N ASN A 45 -0.14 8.67 16.24
CA ASN A 45 -0.19 9.27 17.57
C ASN A 45 -1.48 10.05 17.83
N GLU A 46 -2.06 10.69 16.81
CA GLU A 46 -3.35 11.35 16.95
C GLU A 46 -4.50 10.33 17.16
N ALA A 47 -4.51 9.23 16.42
CA ALA A 47 -5.49 8.16 16.64
C ALA A 47 -5.36 7.56 18.05
N LYS A 48 -4.11 7.32 18.52
CA LYS A 48 -3.84 6.93 19.91
C LYS A 48 -4.43 7.94 20.90
N ARG A 49 -4.10 9.22 20.74
CA ARG A 49 -4.58 10.31 21.64
C ARG A 49 -6.12 10.35 21.71
N ARG A 50 -6.80 10.18 20.57
CA ARG A 50 -8.27 10.14 20.51
C ARG A 50 -8.84 8.93 21.25
N PHE A 51 -8.20 7.78 21.10
CA PHE A 51 -8.59 6.58 21.85
C PHE A 51 -8.44 6.80 23.36
N GLU A 52 -7.26 7.26 23.81
CA GLU A 52 -6.96 7.47 25.23
C GLU A 52 -7.88 8.53 25.87
N ALA A 53 -8.23 9.59 25.13
CA ALA A 53 -9.18 10.61 25.58
C ALA A 53 -10.61 10.06 25.76
N LYS A 54 -11.03 9.12 24.89
CA LYS A 54 -12.34 8.47 24.94
C LYS A 54 -12.42 7.37 26.01
N HIS A 55 -11.28 6.76 26.34
CA HIS A 55 -11.16 5.64 27.27
C HIS A 55 -10.18 5.94 28.40
N PRO A 56 -10.51 6.87 29.33
CA PRO A 56 -9.62 7.29 30.41
C PRO A 56 -9.09 6.11 31.22
N GLY A 57 -7.82 6.15 31.57
CA GLY A 57 -7.13 5.08 32.30
C GLY A 57 -6.54 3.98 31.43
N ASN A 58 -6.89 3.91 30.12
CA ASN A 58 -6.24 2.97 29.19
C ASN A 58 -5.16 3.70 28.39
N THR A 59 -4.06 3.00 28.11
CA THR A 59 -2.94 3.54 27.35
C THR A 59 -2.65 2.69 26.11
N VAL A 60 -2.02 3.29 25.10
CA VAL A 60 -1.53 2.58 23.90
C VAL A 60 -0.05 2.87 23.72
N THR A 61 0.77 1.84 23.68
CA THR A 61 2.19 1.94 23.37
C THR A 61 2.44 1.54 21.93
N ILE A 62 2.94 2.47 21.09
CA ILE A 62 3.28 2.20 19.70
C ILE A 62 4.77 1.84 19.60
N THR A 63 5.05 0.64 19.09
CA THR A 63 6.41 0.19 18.78
C THR A 63 6.62 0.22 17.26
N TYR A 64 7.69 0.86 16.83
CA TYR A 64 8.02 1.01 15.42
C TYR A 64 9.14 0.06 15.00
N TYR A 65 8.93 -0.64 13.90
CA TYR A 65 9.86 -1.60 13.31
C TYR A 65 10.26 -1.20 11.90
N GLU A 66 11.40 -1.68 11.44
CA GLU A 66 11.67 -1.83 10.01
C GLU A 66 10.81 -2.98 9.45
N LYS A 67 10.20 -2.79 8.27
CA LYS A 67 9.25 -3.77 7.69
C LYS A 67 9.85 -5.18 7.61
N LYS A 68 11.11 -5.29 7.20
CA LYS A 68 11.83 -6.56 7.08
C LYS A 68 11.94 -7.34 8.40
N ASN A 69 11.96 -6.64 9.55
CA ASN A 69 12.08 -7.24 10.87
C ASN A 69 10.71 -7.52 11.51
N MET A 70 9.68 -6.76 11.13
CA MET A 70 8.35 -6.85 11.74
C MET A 70 7.66 -8.19 11.45
N TRP A 71 7.66 -8.65 10.19
CA TRP A 71 6.98 -9.89 9.83
C TRP A 71 7.55 -11.15 10.51
N PRO A 72 8.87 -11.37 10.52
CA PRO A 72 9.44 -12.50 11.27
C PRO A 72 9.11 -12.45 12.76
N THR A 73 9.17 -11.24 13.38
CA THR A 73 8.86 -11.04 14.80
C THR A 73 7.39 -11.33 15.10
N LEU A 74 6.46 -10.85 14.27
CA LEU A 74 5.02 -11.15 14.41
C LEU A 74 4.74 -12.66 14.27
N ARG A 75 5.31 -13.32 13.25
CA ARG A 75 5.16 -14.77 13.08
C ARG A 75 5.62 -15.55 14.31
N ALA A 76 6.80 -15.21 14.83
CA ALA A 76 7.35 -15.86 16.02
C ALA A 76 6.42 -15.67 17.22
N ALA A 77 5.96 -14.44 17.49
CA ALA A 77 5.09 -14.12 18.61
C ALA A 77 3.71 -14.83 18.50
N PHE A 78 3.08 -14.79 17.31
CA PHE A 78 1.81 -15.48 17.10
C PHE A 78 1.93 -17.02 17.20
N THR A 79 3.02 -17.58 16.68
CA THR A 79 3.30 -19.02 16.78
C THR A 79 3.52 -19.44 18.24
N ALA A 80 4.25 -18.64 19.02
CA ALA A 80 4.44 -18.86 20.45
C ALA A 80 3.16 -18.64 21.29
N GLY A 81 2.14 -18.00 20.72
CA GLY A 81 0.89 -17.67 21.41
C GLY A 81 1.04 -16.59 22.47
N SER A 82 2.15 -15.85 22.48
CA SER A 82 2.43 -14.78 23.44
C SER A 82 3.37 -13.72 22.87
N GLY A 83 3.35 -12.50 23.45
CA GLY A 83 4.23 -11.41 23.05
C GLY A 83 3.84 -10.72 21.73
N PHE A 84 2.72 -11.10 21.12
CA PHE A 84 2.16 -10.40 19.98
C PHE A 84 1.42 -9.12 20.43
N PRO A 85 1.34 -8.09 19.55
CA PRO A 85 0.64 -6.85 19.87
C PRO A 85 -0.88 -7.02 19.83
N ASP A 86 -1.61 -6.10 20.47
CA ASP A 86 -3.07 -6.03 20.38
C ASP A 86 -3.53 -5.54 19.00
N VAL A 87 -2.82 -4.53 18.47
CA VAL A 87 -3.06 -3.90 17.17
C VAL A 87 -1.75 -3.87 16.37
N PHE A 88 -1.82 -4.08 15.08
CA PHE A 88 -0.60 -4.06 14.26
C PHE A 88 -0.87 -3.65 12.82
N TYR A 89 0.17 -3.07 12.17
CA TYR A 89 0.19 -2.87 10.74
C TYR A 89 0.03 -4.21 10.03
N TYR A 90 -0.84 -4.24 9.03
CA TYR A 90 -1.09 -5.43 8.22
C TYR A 90 -1.02 -5.11 6.73
N ASP A 91 -0.62 -6.09 5.93
CA ASP A 91 -0.39 -5.95 4.51
C ASP A 91 -0.67 -7.27 3.79
N ILE A 92 -0.95 -7.20 2.50
CA ILE A 92 -1.16 -8.37 1.64
C ILE A 92 0.11 -9.22 1.48
N ASP A 93 1.28 -8.73 1.87
CA ASP A 93 2.55 -9.49 1.87
C ASP A 93 2.48 -10.78 2.70
N VAL A 94 1.56 -10.84 3.66
CA VAL A 94 1.42 -11.97 4.61
C VAL A 94 -0.04 -12.48 4.68
N PRO A 95 -0.63 -12.89 3.54
CA PRO A 95 -2.04 -13.29 3.47
C PRO A 95 -2.37 -14.51 4.35
N GLU A 96 -1.36 -15.32 4.68
CA GLU A 96 -1.50 -16.48 5.56
C GLU A 96 -1.94 -16.11 6.99
N PHE A 97 -1.73 -14.88 7.45
CA PHE A 97 -2.16 -14.45 8.79
C PHE A 97 -3.68 -14.48 8.96
N ILE A 98 -4.43 -14.27 7.88
CA ILE A 98 -5.88 -14.46 7.89
C ILE A 98 -6.22 -15.93 8.10
N GLN A 99 -5.61 -16.82 7.32
CA GLN A 99 -5.94 -18.25 7.32
C GLN A 99 -5.55 -18.94 8.63
N THR A 100 -4.51 -18.46 9.32
CA THR A 100 -4.07 -18.99 10.63
C THR A 100 -5.00 -18.57 11.78
N GLY A 101 -5.95 -17.63 11.54
CA GLY A 101 -6.83 -17.09 12.59
C GLY A 101 -6.11 -16.17 13.58
N TRP A 102 -5.03 -15.53 13.18
CA TRP A 102 -4.32 -14.56 14.03
C TRP A 102 -5.01 -13.19 14.05
N LEU A 103 -5.78 -12.86 13.00
CA LEU A 103 -6.53 -11.62 12.91
C LEU A 103 -7.94 -11.79 13.46
N ALA A 104 -8.42 -10.76 14.16
CA ALA A 104 -9.82 -10.65 14.57
C ALA A 104 -10.70 -10.35 13.35
N ASP A 105 -11.87 -11.00 13.29
CA ASP A 105 -12.93 -10.63 12.35
C ASP A 105 -13.54 -9.30 12.81
N MET A 106 -13.41 -8.27 12.01
CA MET A 106 -13.85 -6.91 12.31
C MET A 106 -15.18 -6.52 11.62
N THR A 107 -15.83 -7.48 10.95
CA THR A 107 -17.02 -7.24 10.12
C THR A 107 -18.07 -6.38 10.81
N GLU A 108 -18.36 -6.67 12.09
CA GLU A 108 -19.40 -5.98 12.88
C GLU A 108 -18.84 -4.97 13.89
N ALA A 109 -17.52 -4.88 14.01
CA ALA A 109 -16.89 -4.13 15.10
C ALA A 109 -16.45 -2.72 14.73
N ILE A 110 -16.40 -2.40 13.45
CA ILE A 110 -15.83 -1.17 12.91
C ILE A 110 -16.91 -0.26 12.32
N ARG A 111 -16.68 1.05 12.40
CA ARG A 111 -17.53 2.09 11.76
C ARG A 111 -17.27 2.12 10.25
N TRP A 112 -17.76 1.09 9.54
CA TRP A 112 -17.55 0.93 8.11
C TRP A 112 -18.14 2.06 7.27
N ASP A 113 -19.09 2.83 7.81
CA ASP A 113 -19.63 4.02 7.14
C ASP A 113 -18.59 5.11 6.90
N ASN A 114 -17.50 5.11 7.67
CA ASN A 114 -16.36 6.02 7.50
C ASN A 114 -15.28 5.47 6.55
N ILE A 115 -15.49 4.28 6.00
CA ILE A 115 -14.52 3.60 5.12
C ILE A 115 -15.03 3.63 3.68
N GLU A 116 -14.11 3.82 2.73
CA GLU A 116 -14.44 3.74 1.31
C GLU A 116 -14.88 2.30 0.95
N PRO A 117 -15.92 2.14 0.11
CA PRO A 117 -16.44 0.82 -0.24
C PRO A 117 -15.37 -0.13 -0.80
N TYR A 118 -14.45 0.39 -1.62
CA TYR A 118 -13.35 -0.41 -2.17
C TYR A 118 -12.40 -0.92 -1.07
N GLY A 119 -12.19 -0.13 -0.02
CA GLY A 119 -11.31 -0.51 1.08
C GLY A 119 -11.89 -1.63 1.94
N LYS A 120 -13.20 -1.57 2.25
CA LYS A 120 -13.90 -2.67 2.92
C LYS A 120 -13.90 -3.93 2.04
N ALA A 121 -14.23 -3.79 0.76
CA ALA A 121 -14.29 -4.91 -0.19
C ALA A 121 -12.93 -5.62 -0.32
N PHE A 122 -11.82 -4.86 -0.36
CA PHE A 122 -10.47 -5.43 -0.44
C PHE A 122 -10.15 -6.35 0.75
N TRP A 123 -10.55 -5.99 1.96
CA TRP A 123 -10.28 -6.78 3.17
C TRP A 123 -11.38 -7.78 3.54
N THR A 124 -12.49 -7.82 2.78
CA THR A 124 -13.54 -8.83 2.95
C THR A 124 -13.15 -10.10 2.18
N ARG A 125 -12.67 -11.10 2.89
CA ARG A 125 -12.04 -12.31 2.33
C ARG A 125 -12.39 -13.56 3.13
N PRO A 126 -12.26 -14.77 2.51
CA PRO A 126 -12.36 -16.01 3.26
C PRO A 126 -11.27 -16.07 4.33
N GLY A 127 -11.66 -16.41 5.55
CA GLY A 127 -10.78 -16.67 6.68
C GLY A 127 -10.71 -18.15 7.05
N PRO A 128 -10.41 -18.48 8.32
CA PRO A 128 -10.34 -19.85 8.78
C PRO A 128 -11.61 -20.63 8.45
N GLY A 129 -11.45 -21.82 7.86
CA GLY A 129 -12.59 -22.64 7.45
C GLY A 129 -13.42 -22.09 6.30
N GLY A 130 -12.94 -21.07 5.58
CA GLY A 130 -13.63 -20.47 4.44
C GLY A 130 -14.70 -19.44 4.84
N LYS A 131 -14.89 -19.12 6.11
CA LYS A 131 -15.85 -18.10 6.57
C LYS A 131 -15.42 -16.74 6.09
N MET A 132 -16.32 -16.00 5.42
CA MET A 132 -16.09 -14.62 5.02
C MET A 132 -16.02 -13.73 6.25
N GLY A 133 -15.02 -12.84 6.29
CA GLY A 133 -14.83 -11.82 7.31
C GLY A 133 -14.11 -10.61 6.74
N THR A 134 -14.10 -9.49 7.48
CA THR A 134 -13.34 -8.30 7.14
C THR A 134 -12.18 -8.14 8.14
N TRP A 135 -10.93 -8.20 7.65
CA TRP A 135 -9.77 -8.51 8.48
C TRP A 135 -8.86 -7.32 8.81
N ALA A 136 -9.03 -6.19 8.12
CA ALA A 136 -8.21 -5.01 8.38
C ALA A 136 -8.95 -3.71 8.02
N ILE A 137 -8.55 -2.60 8.67
CA ILE A 137 -8.96 -1.25 8.28
C ILE A 137 -7.99 -0.74 7.21
N PRO A 138 -8.49 -0.27 6.06
CA PRO A 138 -7.67 0.27 4.98
C PRO A 138 -7.16 1.66 5.34
N VAL A 139 -5.92 1.77 5.80
CA VAL A 139 -5.30 3.05 6.17
C VAL A 139 -4.69 3.74 4.96
N GLU A 140 -3.86 3.02 4.22
CA GLU A 140 -3.13 3.52 3.07
C GLU A 140 -3.71 2.94 1.80
N ALA A 141 -4.24 3.81 0.93
CA ALA A 141 -4.55 3.43 -0.44
C ALA A 141 -3.34 3.77 -1.32
N SER A 142 -2.96 2.85 -2.19
CA SER A 142 -1.83 3.00 -3.08
C SER A 142 -2.23 2.70 -4.51
N SER A 143 -1.86 3.60 -5.42
CA SER A 143 -1.97 3.41 -6.87
C SER A 143 -0.57 3.33 -7.48
N ASP A 144 -0.44 2.69 -8.63
CA ASP A 144 0.81 2.65 -9.37
C ASP A 144 0.87 3.90 -10.29
N GLU A 145 1.88 4.74 -10.06
CA GLU A 145 2.04 6.04 -10.72
C GLU A 145 3.35 6.10 -11.52
N ILE A 146 3.42 7.02 -12.48
CA ILE A 146 4.70 7.53 -13.00
C ILE A 146 4.87 8.95 -12.51
N TYR A 147 5.81 9.14 -11.58
CA TYR A 147 6.30 10.46 -11.24
C TYR A 147 7.36 10.90 -12.24
N PHE A 148 7.44 12.21 -12.55
CA PHE A 148 8.47 12.72 -13.44
C PHE A 148 9.05 14.04 -12.97
N ASN A 149 10.28 14.34 -13.39
CA ASN A 149 10.95 15.61 -13.13
C ASN A 149 10.54 16.63 -14.21
N LYS A 150 9.70 17.62 -13.86
CA LYS A 150 9.18 18.66 -14.77
C LYS A 150 10.32 19.48 -15.40
N LYS A 151 11.39 19.77 -14.63
CA LYS A 151 12.56 20.52 -15.16
C LYS A 151 13.28 19.74 -16.25
N LEU A 152 13.54 18.44 -16.03
CA LEU A 152 14.18 17.59 -17.06
C LEU A 152 13.31 17.45 -18.30
N PHE A 153 11.99 17.27 -18.13
CA PHE A 153 11.08 17.22 -19.28
C PHE A 153 11.13 18.49 -20.11
N LYS A 154 11.07 19.64 -19.46
CA LYS A 154 11.19 20.96 -20.13
C LYS A 154 12.54 21.11 -20.83
N GLN A 155 13.64 20.76 -20.15
CA GLN A 155 15.01 20.82 -20.71
C GLN A 155 15.17 19.94 -21.95
N LEU A 156 14.52 18.77 -21.97
CA LEU A 156 14.60 17.80 -23.07
C LEU A 156 13.54 18.01 -24.16
N GLY A 157 12.73 19.04 -24.05
CA GLY A 157 11.66 19.33 -25.01
C GLY A 157 10.58 18.24 -25.03
N ILE A 158 10.29 17.63 -23.85
CA ILE A 158 9.25 16.63 -23.70
C ILE A 158 7.97 17.32 -23.22
N ASN A 159 6.95 17.33 -24.08
CA ASN A 159 5.65 17.91 -23.77
C ASN A 159 4.70 16.83 -23.26
N VAL A 160 4.16 17.01 -22.07
CA VAL A 160 3.15 16.11 -21.51
C VAL A 160 1.82 16.29 -22.26
N PRO A 161 1.21 15.23 -22.80
CA PRO A 161 -0.07 15.35 -23.49
C PRO A 161 -1.20 15.72 -22.52
N ALA A 162 -2.26 16.35 -23.04
CA ALA A 162 -3.41 16.78 -22.23
C ALA A 162 -4.13 15.61 -21.52
N SER A 163 -3.96 14.39 -22.04
CA SER A 163 -4.46 13.13 -21.45
C SER A 163 -3.60 12.64 -20.29
N TYR A 164 -2.42 13.23 -20.06
CA TYR A 164 -1.36 12.73 -19.17
C TYR A 164 -0.87 11.31 -19.50
N ALA A 165 -1.21 10.75 -20.64
CA ALA A 165 -0.77 9.46 -21.13
C ALA A 165 -0.20 9.60 -22.54
N PHE A 166 1.02 9.13 -22.74
CA PHE A 166 1.64 9.02 -24.06
C PHE A 166 1.10 7.80 -24.80
N THR A 167 1.18 7.79 -26.12
CA THR A 167 1.12 6.56 -26.92
C THR A 167 2.40 5.75 -26.72
N GLN A 168 2.43 4.47 -27.15
CA GLN A 168 3.63 3.65 -27.08
C GLN A 168 4.82 4.28 -27.83
N GLU A 169 4.59 4.88 -29.01
CA GLU A 169 5.66 5.51 -29.81
C GLU A 169 6.18 6.79 -29.16
N GLU A 170 5.28 7.66 -28.68
CA GLU A 170 5.68 8.88 -27.95
C GLU A 170 6.48 8.51 -26.68
N PHE A 171 6.08 7.44 -25.98
CA PHE A 171 6.77 7.03 -24.77
C PHE A 171 8.17 6.45 -25.06
N LYS A 172 8.36 5.76 -26.21
CA LYS A 172 9.69 5.38 -26.68
C LYS A 172 10.56 6.61 -26.95
N ASP A 173 10.01 7.66 -27.55
CA ASP A 173 10.72 8.93 -27.77
C ASP A 173 11.13 9.58 -26.43
N VAL A 174 10.23 9.61 -25.43
CA VAL A 174 10.55 10.09 -24.08
C VAL A 174 11.74 9.32 -23.49
N VAL A 175 11.70 7.98 -23.50
CA VAL A 175 12.79 7.13 -22.99
C VAL A 175 14.09 7.40 -23.74
N SER A 176 14.03 7.48 -25.08
CA SER A 176 15.19 7.76 -25.91
C SER A 176 15.81 9.13 -25.63
N LYS A 177 15.00 10.19 -25.47
CA LYS A 177 15.47 11.53 -25.14
C LYS A 177 16.19 11.57 -23.80
N CYS A 178 15.63 10.93 -22.78
CA CYS A 178 16.25 10.83 -21.47
C CYS A 178 17.62 10.12 -21.55
N ALA A 179 17.65 8.95 -22.18
CA ALA A 179 18.87 8.15 -22.30
C ALA A 179 19.98 8.86 -23.12
N LYS A 180 19.63 9.50 -24.24
CA LYS A 180 20.58 10.29 -25.06
C LYS A 180 21.17 11.48 -24.31
N ALA A 181 20.42 12.05 -23.37
CA ALA A 181 20.87 13.15 -22.52
C ALA A 181 21.68 12.66 -21.29
N GLY A 182 21.92 11.35 -21.14
CA GLY A 182 22.70 10.76 -20.05
C GLY A 182 21.88 10.48 -18.77
N TYR A 183 20.56 10.61 -18.81
CA TYR A 183 19.68 10.26 -17.70
C TYR A 183 19.11 8.84 -17.85
N ALA A 184 18.90 8.13 -16.75
CA ALA A 184 18.02 6.98 -16.81
C ALA A 184 16.58 7.45 -17.10
N ALA A 185 15.84 6.74 -17.94
CA ALA A 185 14.43 7.08 -18.12
C ALA A 185 13.64 6.76 -16.84
N PHE A 186 13.97 5.62 -16.18
CA PHE A 186 13.32 5.18 -14.96
C PHE A 186 14.28 5.08 -13.78
N ALA A 187 13.98 5.74 -12.68
CA ALA A 187 14.52 5.39 -11.38
C ALA A 187 13.84 4.11 -10.89
N THR A 188 14.60 3.19 -10.31
CA THR A 188 14.07 2.04 -9.57
C THR A 188 15.19 1.40 -8.77
N GLY A 189 14.87 0.71 -7.67
CA GLY A 189 15.86 0.05 -6.80
C GLY A 189 15.44 -1.37 -6.49
N ALA A 190 16.25 -2.35 -6.97
CA ALA A 190 15.94 -3.76 -6.84
C ALA A 190 16.78 -4.48 -5.77
N ALA A 191 17.67 -3.78 -5.06
CA ALA A 191 18.53 -4.40 -4.05
C ALA A 191 17.75 -4.87 -2.81
N ASP A 192 16.73 -4.12 -2.38
CA ASP A 192 15.86 -4.43 -1.23
C ASP A 192 14.39 -4.60 -1.61
N ARG A 193 14.05 -4.36 -2.89
CA ARG A 193 12.73 -4.51 -3.48
C ARG A 193 12.86 -5.29 -4.79
N GLU A 194 12.97 -6.59 -4.66
CA GLU A 194 13.22 -7.53 -5.76
C GLU A 194 12.25 -7.42 -6.95
N TRP A 195 11.10 -6.78 -6.73
CA TRP A 195 10.02 -6.60 -7.69
C TRP A 195 9.87 -5.16 -8.21
N ALA A 196 10.78 -4.23 -7.85
CA ALA A 196 10.59 -2.81 -8.12
C ALA A 196 10.54 -2.43 -9.62
N ALA A 197 11.24 -3.16 -10.50
CA ALA A 197 11.16 -2.91 -11.94
C ALA A 197 9.88 -3.47 -12.58
N LEU A 198 9.07 -4.25 -11.86
CA LEU A 198 7.81 -4.80 -12.37
C LEU A 198 6.69 -3.77 -12.52
N TYR A 199 6.78 -2.59 -11.90
CA TYR A 199 5.77 -1.54 -12.07
C TYR A 199 5.49 -1.26 -13.54
N VAL A 200 6.52 -1.14 -14.36
CA VAL A 200 6.38 -0.80 -15.78
C VAL A 200 5.72 -1.92 -16.58
N PRO A 201 6.25 -3.16 -16.64
CA PRO A 201 5.67 -4.22 -17.45
C PRO A 201 4.31 -4.68 -16.92
N THR A 202 4.06 -4.62 -15.60
CA THR A 202 2.74 -4.98 -15.03
C THR A 202 1.66 -3.99 -15.47
N ALA A 203 1.96 -2.70 -15.45
CA ALA A 203 1.02 -1.68 -15.92
C ALA A 203 0.76 -1.79 -17.43
N PHE A 204 1.79 -2.15 -18.22
CA PHE A 204 1.61 -2.41 -19.65
C PHE A 204 0.72 -3.64 -19.91
N LEU A 205 0.92 -4.71 -19.14
CA LEU A 205 0.05 -5.90 -19.19
C LEU A 205 -1.39 -5.54 -18.81
N LEU A 206 -1.61 -4.71 -17.77
CA LEU A 206 -2.95 -4.22 -17.44
C LEU A 206 -3.55 -3.44 -18.60
N GLY A 207 -2.81 -2.50 -19.17
CA GLY A 207 -3.25 -1.69 -20.32
C GLY A 207 -3.61 -2.54 -21.54
N LYS A 208 -2.82 -3.57 -21.85
CA LYS A 208 -3.05 -4.46 -23.00
C LYS A 208 -4.17 -5.46 -22.78
N LEU A 209 -4.15 -6.16 -21.64
CA LEU A 209 -5.03 -7.29 -21.37
C LEU A 209 -6.36 -6.89 -20.71
N GLY A 210 -6.34 -5.86 -19.88
CA GLY A 210 -7.39 -5.56 -18.90
C GLY A 210 -7.27 -6.44 -17.66
N LEU A 211 -8.00 -6.06 -16.58
CA LEU A 211 -7.88 -6.69 -15.27
C LEU A 211 -8.16 -8.19 -15.26
N ASP A 212 -9.23 -8.61 -15.95
CA ASP A 212 -9.66 -10.03 -15.90
C ASP A 212 -8.63 -10.95 -16.53
N ASP A 213 -8.11 -10.60 -17.71
CA ASP A 213 -7.09 -11.40 -18.38
C ASP A 213 -5.72 -11.28 -17.68
N LEU A 214 -5.40 -10.14 -17.05
CA LEU A 214 -4.23 -10.03 -16.20
C LEU A 214 -4.32 -10.95 -14.97
N LYS A 215 -5.47 -11.01 -14.32
CA LYS A 215 -5.72 -11.95 -13.22
C LYS A 215 -5.60 -13.41 -13.68
N LYS A 216 -6.10 -13.75 -14.88
CA LYS A 216 -5.93 -15.08 -15.47
C LYS A 216 -4.46 -15.40 -15.74
N LEU A 217 -3.68 -14.43 -16.24
CA LEU A 217 -2.24 -14.60 -16.47
C LEU A 217 -1.52 -14.92 -15.16
N GLY A 218 -1.79 -14.16 -14.09
CA GLY A 218 -1.20 -14.40 -12.77
C GLY A 218 -1.58 -15.77 -12.19
N ARG A 219 -2.84 -16.18 -12.31
CA ARG A 219 -3.30 -17.51 -11.86
C ARG A 219 -2.87 -18.67 -12.76
N GLY A 220 -2.13 -18.36 -13.85
CA GLY A 220 -1.67 -19.38 -14.80
C GLY A 220 -2.79 -19.97 -15.67
N GLU A 221 -3.93 -19.30 -15.78
CA GLU A 221 -5.06 -19.66 -16.66
C GLU A 221 -4.83 -19.16 -18.10
N LEU A 222 -4.13 -18.04 -18.27
CA LEU A 222 -3.67 -17.50 -19.55
C LEU A 222 -2.20 -17.86 -19.77
N SER A 223 -1.83 -18.17 -21.02
CA SER A 223 -0.46 -18.50 -21.41
C SER A 223 0.42 -17.27 -21.47
N TRP A 224 1.68 -17.37 -21.01
CA TRP A 224 2.70 -16.37 -21.22
C TRP A 224 3.15 -16.25 -22.69
N LYS A 225 2.74 -17.20 -23.54
CA LYS A 225 2.89 -17.16 -25.01
C LYS A 225 1.68 -16.55 -25.72
N ASP A 226 0.67 -16.04 -25.00
CA ASP A 226 -0.41 -15.28 -25.62
C ASP A 226 0.17 -14.11 -26.43
N PRO A 227 -0.24 -13.92 -27.70
CA PRO A 227 0.34 -12.88 -28.56
C PRO A 227 0.32 -11.49 -27.95
N ARG A 228 -0.69 -11.15 -27.14
CA ARG A 228 -0.81 -9.87 -26.46
C ARG A 228 0.27 -9.71 -25.36
N VAL A 229 0.59 -10.79 -24.65
CA VAL A 229 1.67 -10.81 -23.63
C VAL A 229 3.01 -10.69 -24.31
N VAL A 230 3.23 -11.43 -25.39
CA VAL A 230 4.46 -11.36 -26.22
C VAL A 230 4.69 -9.93 -26.72
N ASP A 231 3.65 -9.28 -27.23
CA ASP A 231 3.69 -7.90 -27.73
C ASP A 231 4.14 -6.91 -26.63
N VAL A 232 3.55 -7.01 -25.44
CA VAL A 232 3.95 -6.20 -24.27
C VAL A 232 5.42 -6.44 -23.88
N MET A 233 5.86 -7.70 -23.84
CA MET A 233 7.25 -8.00 -23.44
C MET A 233 8.27 -7.55 -24.49
N LYS A 234 7.94 -7.59 -25.77
CA LYS A 234 8.77 -7.01 -26.85
C LYS A 234 8.87 -5.50 -26.70
N TYR A 235 7.74 -4.82 -26.49
CA TYR A 235 7.73 -3.37 -26.25
C TYR A 235 8.55 -3.00 -25.01
N TYR A 236 8.41 -3.73 -23.91
CA TYR A 236 9.20 -3.50 -22.70
C TYR A 236 10.71 -3.68 -22.97
N LYS A 237 11.09 -4.69 -23.76
CA LYS A 237 12.48 -4.91 -24.18
C LYS A 237 13.01 -3.76 -25.04
N GLU A 238 12.21 -3.20 -25.95
CA GLU A 238 12.60 -2.03 -26.75
C GLU A 238 12.97 -0.85 -25.84
N LEU A 239 12.15 -0.56 -24.78
CA LEU A 239 12.47 0.49 -23.82
C LEU A 239 13.78 0.22 -23.07
N ILE A 240 14.04 -1.02 -22.66
CA ILE A 240 15.28 -1.43 -22.02
C ILE A 240 16.49 -1.18 -22.95
N ASP A 241 16.35 -1.53 -24.23
CA ASP A 241 17.42 -1.36 -25.22
C ASP A 241 17.72 0.10 -25.50
N LEU A 242 16.71 0.96 -25.45
CA LEU A 242 16.85 2.41 -25.52
C LEU A 242 17.54 3.03 -24.29
N GLY A 243 17.75 2.27 -23.19
CA GLY A 243 18.41 2.76 -21.99
C GLY A 243 17.46 3.17 -20.88
N ALA A 244 16.31 2.50 -20.74
CA ALA A 244 15.29 2.82 -19.75
C ALA A 244 15.82 2.85 -18.31
N TYR A 245 16.72 1.94 -17.95
CA TYR A 245 17.19 1.76 -16.58
C TYR A 245 18.66 2.14 -16.38
N ALA A 246 18.99 2.61 -15.17
CA ALA A 246 20.37 2.81 -14.75
C ALA A 246 21.11 1.47 -14.65
N LYS A 247 22.43 1.46 -14.95
CA LYS A 247 23.28 0.28 -14.79
C LYS A 247 23.38 -0.21 -13.34
N THR A 248 23.04 0.64 -12.38
CA THR A 248 23.08 0.38 -10.93
C THR A 248 21.77 -0.18 -10.38
N LEU A 249 20.81 -0.52 -11.23
CA LEU A 249 19.48 -1.02 -10.83
C LEU A 249 19.51 -2.06 -9.71
N THR A 250 20.36 -3.10 -9.84
CA THR A 250 20.42 -4.21 -8.88
C THR A 250 21.17 -3.89 -7.59
N SER A 251 21.98 -2.84 -7.58
CA SER A 251 22.70 -2.37 -6.38
C SER A 251 22.02 -1.23 -5.67
N MET A 252 21.05 -0.58 -6.28
CA MET A 252 20.24 0.48 -5.62
C MET A 252 19.15 -0.11 -4.76
N THR A 253 19.07 0.38 -3.52
CA THR A 253 17.88 0.19 -2.67
C THR A 253 16.75 1.10 -3.12
N LEU A 254 15.55 0.89 -2.59
CA LEU A 254 14.43 1.79 -2.81
C LEU A 254 14.74 3.22 -2.33
N ALA A 255 15.43 3.36 -1.19
CA ALA A 255 15.87 4.68 -0.68
C ALA A 255 16.88 5.35 -1.62
N ASP A 256 17.81 4.57 -2.21
CA ASP A 256 18.74 5.08 -3.22
C ASP A 256 18.00 5.53 -4.48
N ALA A 257 17.00 4.78 -4.93
CA ALA A 257 16.18 5.15 -6.08
C ALA A 257 15.42 6.48 -5.86
N HIS A 258 14.93 6.72 -4.64
CA HIS A 258 14.32 8.02 -4.28
C HIS A 258 15.33 9.16 -4.43
N ARG A 259 16.53 9.02 -3.83
CA ARG A 259 17.60 10.02 -3.94
C ARG A 259 18.05 10.22 -5.38
N TYR A 260 18.23 9.13 -6.12
CA TYR A 260 18.61 9.15 -7.54
C TYR A 260 17.62 9.94 -8.38
N PHE A 261 16.32 9.82 -8.08
CA PHE A 261 15.25 10.54 -8.78
C PHE A 261 15.16 12.01 -8.35
N HIS A 262 14.88 12.29 -7.07
CA HIS A 262 14.52 13.66 -6.67
C HIS A 262 15.68 14.48 -6.12
N THR A 263 16.71 13.87 -5.53
CA THR A 263 17.86 14.60 -4.96
C THR A 263 18.97 14.78 -5.99
N GLU A 264 19.40 13.68 -6.61
CA GLU A 264 20.48 13.68 -7.62
C GLU A 264 19.98 14.06 -9.00
N GLN A 265 18.68 13.97 -9.22
CA GLN A 265 18.00 14.29 -10.48
C GLN A 265 18.60 13.59 -11.70
N LYS A 266 18.99 12.32 -11.52
CA LYS A 266 19.63 11.48 -12.55
C LYS A 266 18.67 10.59 -13.35
N ALA A 267 17.37 10.68 -13.06
CA ALA A 267 16.32 9.98 -13.79
C ALA A 267 15.20 10.93 -14.18
N CYS A 268 14.62 10.72 -15.37
CA CYS A 268 13.49 11.50 -15.86
C CYS A 268 12.20 11.16 -15.13
N MET A 269 11.96 9.87 -14.87
CA MET A 269 10.72 9.33 -14.34
C MET A 269 10.99 8.34 -13.20
N PHE A 270 9.97 8.15 -12.37
CA PHE A 270 9.97 7.16 -11.30
C PHE A 270 8.63 6.42 -11.26
N PRO A 271 8.52 5.28 -11.97
CA PRO A 271 7.38 4.37 -11.85
C PRO A 271 7.39 3.71 -10.48
N VAL A 272 6.41 4.03 -9.63
CA VAL A 272 6.36 3.55 -8.25
C VAL A 272 4.96 3.74 -7.67
N GLY A 273 4.64 3.02 -6.58
CA GLY A 273 3.38 3.22 -5.86
C GLY A 273 3.25 4.62 -5.27
N SER A 274 2.01 5.13 -5.20
CA SER A 274 1.72 6.49 -4.71
C SER A 274 2.15 6.75 -3.26
N TRP A 275 2.47 5.70 -2.49
CA TRP A 275 3.11 5.80 -1.17
C TRP A 275 4.48 6.51 -1.20
N TYR A 276 5.08 6.71 -2.38
CA TYR A 276 6.30 7.50 -2.56
C TYR A 276 6.17 8.92 -1.99
N THR A 277 5.02 9.55 -2.09
CA THR A 277 4.75 10.91 -1.58
C THR A 277 5.01 11.05 -0.08
N GLY A 278 4.72 10.01 0.70
CA GLY A 278 5.05 9.98 2.14
C GLY A 278 6.55 10.03 2.46
N ARG A 279 7.40 9.93 1.44
CA ARG A 279 8.86 10.09 1.55
C ARG A 279 9.35 11.32 0.78
N ALA A 280 8.72 11.64 -0.35
CA ALA A 280 9.08 12.80 -1.15
C ALA A 280 8.81 14.12 -0.42
N PHE A 281 7.74 14.18 0.37
CA PHE A 281 7.29 15.41 1.03
C PHE A 281 7.78 15.59 2.47
N VAL A 282 8.64 14.70 2.99
CA VAL A 282 9.36 14.98 4.23
C VAL A 282 10.41 16.09 3.98
N PRO A 283 10.89 16.77 5.04
CA PRO A 283 11.95 17.77 4.91
C PRO A 283 13.18 17.24 4.14
N PRO A 284 13.86 18.06 3.32
CA PRO A 284 15.02 17.62 2.54
C PRO A 284 16.17 17.04 3.39
N ASP A 285 16.39 17.56 4.58
CA ASP A 285 17.39 17.03 5.55
C ASP A 285 17.04 15.64 6.08
N LYS A 286 15.78 15.20 5.90
CA LYS A 286 15.30 13.85 6.21
C LYS A 286 15.15 12.96 4.95
N GLY A 287 15.73 13.38 3.83
CA GLY A 287 15.73 12.63 2.57
C GLY A 287 14.53 12.91 1.66
N GLY A 288 13.76 13.96 1.93
CA GLY A 288 12.70 14.43 1.04
C GLY A 288 13.25 15.14 -0.19
N GLN A 289 12.35 15.49 -1.10
CA GLN A 289 12.72 16.21 -2.33
C GLN A 289 13.28 17.61 -2.01
N PRO A 290 14.29 18.08 -2.75
CA PRO A 290 14.75 19.46 -2.65
C PRO A 290 13.63 20.47 -2.94
N LYS A 291 13.71 21.66 -2.35
CA LYS A 291 12.68 22.72 -2.51
C LYS A 291 12.49 23.15 -3.96
N ASP A 292 13.53 23.01 -4.78
CA ASP A 292 13.53 23.38 -6.19
C ASP A 292 13.20 22.21 -7.13
N PHE A 293 12.87 21.04 -6.59
CA PHE A 293 12.45 19.88 -7.38
C PHE A 293 10.98 20.05 -7.80
N GLU A 294 10.74 19.97 -9.10
CA GLU A 294 9.40 20.11 -9.67
C GLU A 294 8.83 18.74 -10.04
N LEU A 295 8.05 18.17 -9.10
CA LEU A 295 7.39 16.89 -9.30
C LEU A 295 6.18 17.01 -10.23
N GLY A 296 6.05 16.08 -11.17
CA GLY A 296 4.85 15.88 -11.99
C GLY A 296 4.35 14.44 -11.92
N LEU A 297 3.16 14.23 -12.47
CA LEU A 297 2.49 12.93 -12.57
C LEU A 297 2.10 12.61 -14.00
N LEU A 298 2.21 11.34 -14.37
CA LEU A 298 1.77 10.79 -15.64
C LEU A 298 0.97 9.50 -15.41
N ASN A 299 0.08 9.23 -16.34
CA ASN A 299 -0.44 7.88 -16.53
C ASN A 299 0.58 7.02 -17.31
N TYR A 300 0.47 5.70 -17.17
CA TYR A 300 1.20 4.80 -18.05
C TYR A 300 0.76 4.98 -19.50
N PRO A 301 1.64 4.72 -20.49
CA PRO A 301 1.30 4.90 -21.90
C PRO A 301 0.13 4.00 -22.30
N THR A 302 -0.67 4.48 -23.25
CA THR A 302 -1.74 3.70 -23.84
C THR A 302 -1.15 2.60 -24.72
N MET A 303 -1.58 1.36 -24.50
CA MET A 303 -1.14 0.21 -25.27
C MET A 303 -1.95 0.13 -26.57
N ASN A 304 -1.29 -0.17 -27.69
CA ASN A 304 -1.97 -0.41 -28.97
C ASN A 304 -2.97 -1.57 -28.81
N ASP A 305 -4.21 -1.38 -29.26
CA ASP A 305 -5.30 -2.35 -29.13
C ASP A 305 -5.55 -2.83 -27.67
N GLY A 306 -5.19 -2.01 -26.70
CA GLY A 306 -5.28 -2.33 -25.27
C GLY A 306 -6.71 -2.27 -24.73
N LYS A 307 -7.25 -3.42 -24.29
CA LYS A 307 -8.57 -3.54 -23.66
C LYS A 307 -8.65 -2.84 -22.29
N GLY A 308 -7.51 -2.75 -21.61
CA GLY A 308 -7.36 -2.16 -20.28
C GLY A 308 -6.89 -0.71 -20.29
N ASN A 309 -6.72 -0.07 -21.44
CA ASN A 309 -6.35 1.34 -21.51
C ASN A 309 -7.27 2.20 -20.63
N GLY A 310 -6.68 3.04 -19.79
CA GLY A 310 -7.41 3.82 -18.78
C GLY A 310 -7.76 3.05 -17.50
N GLN A 311 -7.49 1.76 -17.40
CA GLN A 311 -7.46 1.07 -16.11
C GLN A 311 -6.18 1.42 -15.35
N LYS A 312 -6.32 1.58 -14.03
CA LYS A 312 -5.21 1.95 -13.16
C LYS A 312 -5.31 1.22 -11.82
N PHE A 313 -4.19 0.71 -11.38
CA PHE A 313 -4.09 -0.01 -10.11
C PHE A 313 -4.40 0.89 -8.92
N LEU A 314 -5.20 0.37 -8.00
CA LEU A 314 -5.45 0.94 -6.68
C LEU A 314 -5.64 -0.21 -5.68
N SER A 315 -4.90 -0.20 -4.60
CA SER A 315 -5.02 -1.17 -3.51
C SER A 315 -4.96 -0.45 -2.16
N VAL A 316 -5.42 -1.13 -1.14
CA VAL A 316 -5.43 -0.65 0.25
C VAL A 316 -4.66 -1.61 1.16
N SER A 317 -3.51 -2.08 0.68
CA SER A 317 -2.70 -3.07 1.38
C SER A 317 -2.09 -2.56 2.68
N GLY A 318 -1.74 -1.26 2.78
CA GLY A 318 -1.25 -0.66 4.02
C GLY A 318 -2.38 -0.43 5.04
N SER A 319 -2.55 -1.34 5.98
CA SER A 319 -3.77 -1.44 6.79
C SER A 319 -3.47 -1.69 8.27
N LEU A 320 -4.53 -1.69 9.08
CA LEU A 320 -4.47 -1.92 10.51
C LEU A 320 -5.30 -3.15 10.89
N ALA A 321 -4.68 -4.14 11.49
CA ALA A 321 -5.33 -5.35 11.98
C ALA A 321 -5.31 -5.42 13.51
N VAL A 322 -6.23 -6.22 14.06
CA VAL A 322 -6.34 -6.51 15.50
C VAL A 322 -6.05 -7.99 15.72
N ALA A 323 -5.30 -8.31 16.76
CA ALA A 323 -4.99 -9.70 17.10
C ALA A 323 -6.23 -10.40 17.68
N ALA A 324 -6.61 -11.54 17.09
CA ALA A 324 -7.79 -12.30 17.52
C ALA A 324 -7.71 -12.79 18.98
N LYS A 325 -6.48 -13.04 19.45
CA LYS A 325 -6.21 -13.51 20.83
C LYS A 325 -5.73 -12.41 21.77
N SER A 326 -5.95 -11.14 21.42
CA SER A 326 -5.71 -10.03 22.35
C SER A 326 -6.51 -10.23 23.64
N ARG A 327 -5.87 -10.07 24.78
CA ARG A 327 -6.55 -10.10 26.10
C ARG A 327 -7.52 -8.92 26.27
N ASN A 328 -7.26 -7.83 25.51
CA ASN A 328 -8.04 -6.60 25.50
C ASN A 328 -8.78 -6.40 24.17
N LEU A 329 -9.29 -7.49 23.56
CA LEU A 329 -9.85 -7.48 22.19
C LEU A 329 -10.85 -6.33 21.96
N LYS A 330 -11.77 -6.11 22.89
CA LYS A 330 -12.76 -5.03 22.77
C LYS A 330 -12.11 -3.64 22.69
N LEU A 331 -11.12 -3.37 23.53
CA LEU A 331 -10.38 -2.09 23.52
C LEU A 331 -9.47 -1.98 22.29
N ALA A 332 -8.86 -3.08 21.84
CA ALA A 332 -8.06 -3.11 20.62
C ALA A 332 -8.89 -2.78 19.37
N LEU A 333 -10.14 -3.24 19.30
CA LEU A 333 -11.10 -2.87 18.27
C LEU A 333 -11.49 -1.37 18.36
N GLU A 334 -11.58 -0.80 19.57
CA GLU A 334 -11.81 0.64 19.73
C GLU A 334 -10.59 1.49 19.33
N VAL A 335 -9.35 1.00 19.50
CA VAL A 335 -8.15 1.63 18.92
C VAL A 335 -8.26 1.66 17.39
N ALA A 336 -8.64 0.55 16.78
CA ALA A 336 -8.88 0.46 15.35
C ALA A 336 -10.01 1.43 14.91
N ASN A 337 -11.10 1.52 15.66
CA ASN A 337 -12.19 2.47 15.41
C ASN A 337 -11.77 3.94 15.55
N ALA A 338 -10.80 4.25 16.40
CA ALA A 338 -10.25 5.61 16.49
C ALA A 338 -9.53 6.01 15.19
N PHE A 339 -8.99 5.02 14.46
CA PHE A 339 -8.40 5.24 13.15
C PHE A 339 -9.45 5.33 12.03
N ALA A 340 -10.56 4.62 12.12
CA ALA A 340 -11.67 4.65 11.16
C ALA A 340 -12.53 5.93 11.34
N ASP A 341 -11.93 7.09 11.12
CA ASP A 341 -12.50 8.41 11.33
C ASP A 341 -12.14 9.37 10.21
N VAL A 342 -13.11 10.14 9.69
CA VAL A 342 -12.93 11.05 8.53
C VAL A 342 -11.86 12.10 8.81
N GLU A 343 -11.76 12.62 10.04
CA GLU A 343 -10.71 13.61 10.37
C GLU A 343 -9.32 12.96 10.36
N ILE A 344 -9.20 11.69 10.76
CA ILE A 344 -7.96 10.92 10.64
C ILE A 344 -7.62 10.69 9.17
N GLY A 345 -8.62 10.38 8.33
CA GLY A 345 -8.45 10.30 6.87
C GLY A 345 -7.94 11.61 6.26
N ASN A 346 -8.55 12.74 6.62
CA ASN A 346 -8.10 14.07 6.19
C ASN A 346 -6.66 14.36 6.65
N MET A 347 -6.36 14.05 7.91
CA MET A 347 -5.01 14.24 8.46
C MET A 347 -3.99 13.33 7.77
N TRP A 348 -4.36 12.07 7.45
CA TRP A 348 -3.50 11.16 6.69
C TRP A 348 -3.10 11.77 5.34
N MET A 349 -4.07 12.21 4.54
CA MET A 349 -3.79 12.84 3.26
C MET A 349 -2.96 14.13 3.43
N ALA A 350 -3.34 15.00 4.37
CA ALA A 350 -2.64 16.26 4.60
C ALA A 350 -1.16 16.07 4.97
N GLN A 351 -0.85 15.06 5.78
CA GLN A 351 0.50 14.81 6.29
C GLN A 351 1.36 14.00 5.31
N THR A 352 0.77 13.11 4.53
CA THR A 352 1.52 12.12 3.76
C THR A 352 1.45 12.33 2.25
N GLY A 353 0.41 12.99 1.75
CA GLY A 353 0.09 13.05 0.32
C GLY A 353 -0.35 11.72 -0.27
N ILE A 354 -0.60 10.70 0.57
CA ILE A 354 -1.00 9.36 0.13
C ILE A 354 -2.51 9.24 0.28
N GLN A 355 -3.17 8.63 -0.71
CA GLN A 355 -4.58 8.27 -0.60
C GLN A 355 -4.81 7.35 0.59
N THR A 356 -6.05 7.32 1.05
CA THR A 356 -6.47 6.46 2.15
C THR A 356 -7.74 5.70 1.78
N GLY A 357 -7.94 4.53 2.36
CA GLY A 357 -9.21 3.83 2.28
C GLY A 357 -10.26 4.32 3.26
N ILE A 358 -9.95 5.35 4.05
CA ILE A 358 -10.88 6.05 4.94
C ILE A 358 -11.53 7.18 4.15
N LYS A 359 -12.82 7.42 4.31
CA LYS A 359 -13.51 8.57 3.69
C LYS A 359 -12.87 9.87 4.14
N THR A 360 -12.76 10.82 3.22
CA THR A 360 -12.18 12.13 3.46
C THR A 360 -13.15 13.24 3.06
N ASP A 361 -12.96 14.41 3.64
CA ASP A 361 -13.61 15.65 3.20
C ASP A 361 -12.54 16.57 2.58
N PRO A 362 -12.42 16.61 1.23
CA PRO A 362 -11.37 17.38 0.56
C PRO A 362 -11.39 18.88 0.92
N ALA A 363 -12.55 19.43 1.29
CA ALA A 363 -12.66 20.83 1.69
C ALA A 363 -11.92 21.14 2.99
N LYS A 364 -11.73 20.13 3.84
CA LYS A 364 -11.05 20.23 5.13
C LYS A 364 -9.58 19.80 5.11
N ILE A 365 -9.07 19.43 3.94
CA ILE A 365 -7.64 19.09 3.81
C ILE A 365 -6.87 20.39 3.62
N ASP A 366 -6.29 20.88 4.72
CA ASP A 366 -5.35 22.00 4.72
C ASP A 366 -3.91 21.46 4.74
N SER A 367 -3.19 21.69 3.65
CA SER A 367 -1.84 21.12 3.49
C SER A 367 -1.02 21.92 2.49
N PRO A 368 0.30 22.13 2.75
CA PRO A 368 1.22 22.74 1.79
C PRO A 368 1.39 21.92 0.50
N ILE A 369 0.95 20.65 0.50
CA ILE A 369 0.96 19.77 -0.67
C ILE A 369 -0.40 19.71 -1.38
N LYS A 370 -1.30 20.63 -1.14
CA LYS A 370 -2.63 20.71 -1.81
C LYS A 370 -2.51 20.67 -3.33
N TRP A 371 -1.49 21.32 -3.90
CA TRP A 371 -1.18 21.27 -5.33
C TRP A 371 -1.05 19.83 -5.86
N TYR A 372 -0.49 18.92 -5.06
CA TYR A 372 -0.33 17.51 -5.44
C TYR A 372 -1.69 16.82 -5.58
N PHE A 373 -2.63 17.06 -4.66
CA PHE A 373 -3.97 16.47 -4.75
C PHE A 373 -4.73 16.98 -5.97
N GLU A 374 -4.55 18.25 -6.30
CA GLU A 374 -5.12 18.86 -7.51
C GLU A 374 -4.53 18.25 -8.78
N GLU A 375 -3.20 18.09 -8.84
CA GLU A 375 -2.51 17.42 -9.95
C GLU A 375 -2.94 15.94 -10.06
N PHE A 376 -2.95 15.21 -8.93
CA PHE A 376 -3.41 13.83 -8.88
C PHE A 376 -4.85 13.68 -9.37
N GLY A 377 -5.74 14.57 -8.97
CA GLY A 377 -7.13 14.58 -9.43
C GLY A 377 -7.25 14.84 -10.94
N LYS A 378 -6.44 15.74 -11.51
CA LYS A 378 -6.41 16.02 -12.95
C LYS A 378 -5.92 14.82 -13.74
N VAL A 379 -4.77 14.23 -13.35
CA VAL A 379 -4.15 13.08 -14.01
C VAL A 379 -5.08 11.87 -13.99
N ASN A 380 -5.80 11.68 -12.89
CA ASN A 380 -6.64 10.50 -12.67
C ASN A 380 -8.12 10.70 -12.99
N LYS A 381 -8.52 11.87 -13.54
CA LYS A 381 -9.92 12.19 -13.82
C LYS A 381 -10.66 11.14 -14.65
N SER A 382 -9.98 10.51 -15.61
CA SER A 382 -10.53 9.48 -16.48
C SER A 382 -10.09 8.06 -16.13
N SER A 383 -9.36 7.88 -15.03
CA SER A 383 -8.86 6.57 -14.62
C SER A 383 -10.00 5.68 -14.11
N ARG A 384 -9.99 4.42 -14.54
CA ARG A 384 -10.86 3.36 -14.04
C ARG A 384 -10.06 2.51 -13.06
N TRP A 385 -10.31 2.73 -11.79
CA TRP A 385 -9.60 2.04 -10.72
C TRP A 385 -9.89 0.55 -10.72
N VAL A 386 -8.84 -0.25 -10.52
CA VAL A 386 -8.91 -1.70 -10.37
C VAL A 386 -8.26 -2.12 -9.05
N ASP A 387 -8.85 -3.10 -8.38
CA ASP A 387 -8.49 -3.61 -7.06
C ASP A 387 -7.26 -4.53 -7.09
N LEU A 388 -6.16 -4.02 -7.58
CA LEU A 388 -4.89 -4.71 -7.71
C LEU A 388 -3.77 -3.67 -7.74
N THR A 389 -2.56 -4.04 -7.32
CA THR A 389 -1.31 -3.31 -7.60
C THR A 389 -0.25 -4.28 -8.10
N THR A 390 0.87 -3.75 -8.58
CA THR A 390 2.03 -4.58 -8.94
C THR A 390 2.50 -5.45 -7.77
N GLN A 391 2.45 -4.93 -6.56
CA GLN A 391 2.81 -5.67 -5.34
C GLN A 391 1.83 -6.82 -5.06
N ASP A 392 0.53 -6.61 -5.30
CA ASP A 392 -0.51 -7.61 -5.04
C ASP A 392 -0.44 -8.80 -6.01
N MET A 393 0.23 -8.65 -7.16
CA MET A 393 0.46 -9.74 -8.11
C MET A 393 1.15 -10.93 -7.48
N LYS A 394 1.97 -10.72 -6.44
CA LYS A 394 2.60 -11.81 -5.69
C LYS A 394 1.57 -12.76 -5.08
N ALA A 395 0.52 -12.21 -4.47
CA ALA A 395 -0.54 -13.01 -3.84
C ALA A 395 -1.47 -13.69 -4.89
N LEU A 396 -1.52 -13.13 -6.08
CA LEU A 396 -2.33 -13.67 -7.19
C LEU A 396 -1.63 -14.81 -7.92
N MET A 397 -0.30 -14.75 -8.03
CA MET A 397 0.48 -15.71 -8.79
C MET A 397 0.59 -17.07 -8.10
N LYS A 398 0.61 -18.11 -8.92
CA LYS A 398 0.91 -19.47 -8.44
C LYS A 398 2.29 -19.54 -7.79
N PRO A 399 2.47 -20.41 -6.80
CA PRO A 399 3.79 -20.72 -6.24
C PRO A 399 4.81 -21.03 -7.35
N GLY A 400 6.01 -20.47 -7.25
CA GLY A 400 7.09 -20.63 -8.25
C GLY A 400 6.98 -19.73 -9.47
N LEU A 401 5.80 -19.25 -9.84
CA LEU A 401 5.64 -18.35 -11.00
C LEU A 401 6.13 -16.93 -10.68
N TRP A 402 5.86 -16.44 -9.48
CA TRP A 402 6.34 -15.14 -9.01
C TRP A 402 7.88 -15.05 -9.02
N GLU A 403 8.55 -16.08 -8.48
CA GLU A 403 10.02 -16.14 -8.43
C GLU A 403 10.62 -16.12 -9.84
N VAL A 404 10.03 -16.85 -10.79
CA VAL A 404 10.47 -16.84 -12.19
C VAL A 404 10.20 -15.50 -12.85
N TRP A 405 9.06 -14.85 -12.55
CA TRP A 405 8.77 -13.49 -13.05
C TRP A 405 9.80 -12.49 -12.53
N VAL A 406 10.05 -12.48 -11.21
CA VAL A 406 11.08 -11.61 -10.62
C VAL A 406 12.43 -11.86 -11.26
N ALA A 407 12.87 -13.11 -11.35
CA ALA A 407 14.18 -13.44 -11.92
C ALA A 407 14.33 -13.07 -13.40
N THR A 408 13.26 -13.19 -14.21
CA THR A 408 13.32 -12.95 -15.66
C THR A 408 12.98 -11.51 -16.02
N ILE A 409 11.80 -11.03 -15.63
CA ILE A 409 11.28 -9.73 -16.09
C ILE A 409 11.78 -8.58 -15.24
N ASN A 410 11.94 -8.77 -13.93
CA ASN A 410 12.43 -7.69 -13.06
C ASN A 410 13.95 -7.56 -13.03
N GLN A 411 14.68 -8.68 -13.06
CA GLN A 411 16.14 -8.67 -12.94
C GLN A 411 16.83 -9.00 -14.26
N GLY A 412 16.40 -10.08 -14.94
CA GLY A 412 17.06 -10.61 -16.11
C GLY A 412 17.00 -9.69 -17.32
N MET A 413 15.82 -9.23 -17.71
CA MET A 413 15.62 -8.38 -18.88
C MET A 413 16.25 -6.97 -18.71
N PRO A 414 16.00 -6.22 -17.60
CA PRO A 414 16.61 -4.90 -17.42
C PRO A 414 18.13 -4.90 -17.43
N ASN A 415 18.75 -5.98 -16.95
CA ASN A 415 20.21 -6.16 -16.97
C ASN A 415 20.73 -6.82 -18.26
N LYS A 416 19.87 -7.05 -19.26
CA LYS A 416 20.20 -7.69 -20.55
C LYS A 416 20.79 -9.11 -20.44
N LEU A 417 20.42 -9.82 -19.35
CA LEU A 417 20.86 -11.19 -19.07
C LEU A 417 19.99 -12.25 -19.75
N ILE A 418 18.78 -11.87 -20.19
CA ILE A 418 17.83 -12.77 -20.83
C ILE A 418 17.05 -12.02 -21.91
N GLY A 419 16.75 -12.69 -23.00
CA GLY A 419 15.89 -12.19 -24.08
C GLY A 419 14.40 -12.42 -23.79
N VAL A 420 13.52 -11.86 -24.63
CA VAL A 420 12.07 -11.98 -24.49
C VAL A 420 11.63 -13.43 -24.60
N ASP A 421 12.09 -14.15 -25.63
CA ASP A 421 11.63 -15.51 -25.92
C ASP A 421 12.01 -16.49 -24.80
N ASP A 422 13.26 -16.38 -24.30
CA ASP A 422 13.72 -17.20 -23.17
C ASP A 422 12.99 -16.86 -21.85
N ALA A 423 12.73 -15.58 -21.61
CA ALA A 423 11.96 -15.15 -20.43
C ALA A 423 10.53 -15.71 -20.46
N LEU A 424 9.85 -15.58 -21.60
CA LEU A 424 8.50 -16.10 -21.79
C LEU A 424 8.46 -17.64 -21.77
N ALA A 425 9.49 -18.32 -22.30
CA ALA A 425 9.60 -19.77 -22.22
C ALA A 425 9.73 -20.26 -20.78
N LYS A 426 10.55 -19.60 -19.95
CA LYS A 426 10.70 -19.92 -18.52
C LYS A 426 9.40 -19.67 -17.73
N LEU A 427 8.71 -18.58 -18.01
CA LEU A 427 7.42 -18.26 -17.37
C LEU A 427 6.34 -19.27 -17.77
N GLU A 428 6.29 -19.67 -19.04
CA GLU A 428 5.35 -20.68 -19.51
C GLU A 428 5.61 -22.06 -18.88
N ASP A 429 6.90 -22.45 -18.76
CA ASP A 429 7.30 -23.68 -18.07
C ASP A 429 6.89 -23.66 -16.58
N ALA A 430 7.13 -22.55 -15.87
CA ALA A 430 6.69 -22.37 -14.49
C ALA A 430 5.16 -22.44 -14.35
N ARG A 431 4.43 -21.81 -15.30
CA ARG A 431 2.95 -21.89 -15.36
C ARG A 431 2.45 -23.32 -15.49
N GLN A 432 3.11 -24.13 -16.29
CA GLN A 432 2.72 -25.53 -16.51
C GLN A 432 3.06 -26.46 -15.35
N LYS A 433 4.20 -26.23 -14.67
CA LYS A 433 4.64 -27.03 -13.52
C LYS A 433 3.82 -26.80 -12.26
N GLY A 434 3.24 -25.63 -12.09
CA GLY A 434 2.38 -25.29 -10.95
C GLY A 434 0.93 -25.80 -11.05
N LYS A 435 0.67 -26.81 -11.88
CA LYS A 435 -0.65 -27.47 -12.01
C LYS A 435 -0.82 -28.61 -11.02
#